data_ddba5d00540d283f01b1a0d182a77ce7
#
_entry.id   ddba5d00540d283f01b1a0d182a77ce7
#
_cell.length_a   1.000
_cell.length_b   1.000
_cell.length_c   1.000
_cell.angle_alpha   90.00
_cell.angle_beta   90.00
_cell.angle_gamma   90.00
#
_symmetry.space_group_name_H-M   'P 1'
#
loop_
_entity.id
_entity.type
_entity.pdbx_description
1 polymer ?
#
loop_
_entity_poly.entity_id
_entity_poly.type
_entity_poly.pdbx_seq_one_letter_code
_entity_poly.pdbx_strand_id
1 'polypeptide(L)'
;HLVNRPFVISRIRHADDTIEIASGNSRLSQGDKLLIISNDTDQEAIVAFLGKPTDDMKAGDWVKLDSQLVSRKIMVTRSKFNGHTIGSLHLRNNFGVNVTRVTRSGVDLVATPNLELQFGDKLLVVGTEAACASIANTLGNSTKQLREPNLIAFFVGILLGVILLFLAHRC
;
A
#
# COMPACT_ATOMS: atom_id res chain seq x y z
N HIS A 1 21.10 -18.09 1.28
CA HIS A 1 20.31 -17.79 2.49
C HIS A 1 19.88 -16.32 2.62
N LEU A 2 20.46 -15.39 1.83
CA LEU A 2 20.07 -13.97 1.81
C LEU A 2 18.76 -13.69 1.06
N VAL A 3 18.36 -14.59 0.18
CA VAL A 3 17.16 -14.46 -0.67
C VAL A 3 15.83 -14.53 0.12
N ASN A 4 15.88 -14.90 1.40
CA ASN A 4 14.67 -15.09 2.22
C ASN A 4 14.39 -13.94 3.21
N ARG A 5 15.08 -12.79 3.07
CA ARG A 5 14.80 -11.61 3.91
C ARG A 5 13.75 -10.72 3.25
N PRO A 6 12.74 -10.27 3.98
CA PRO A 6 11.65 -9.45 3.42
C PRO A 6 12.15 -8.04 3.11
N PHE A 7 12.40 -7.73 1.86
CA PHE A 7 12.66 -6.38 1.38
C PHE A 7 11.99 -6.12 0.04
N VAL A 8 11.80 -4.86 -0.29
CA VAL A 8 11.26 -4.42 -1.58
C VAL A 8 12.17 -3.34 -2.15
N ILE A 9 12.68 -3.55 -3.37
CA ILE A 9 13.31 -2.47 -4.13
C ILE A 9 12.17 -1.63 -4.70
N SER A 10 12.06 -0.40 -4.23
CA SER A 10 11.00 0.53 -4.64
C SER A 10 11.37 1.25 -5.93
N ARG A 11 12.59 1.77 -6.00
CA ARG A 11 13.10 2.57 -7.11
C ARG A 11 14.55 2.28 -7.36
N ILE A 12 14.97 2.55 -8.59
CA ILE A 12 16.35 2.50 -9.05
C ILE A 12 16.69 3.88 -9.61
N ARG A 13 17.79 4.47 -9.16
CA ARG A 13 18.41 5.63 -9.78
C ARG A 13 19.66 5.16 -10.50
N HIS A 14 19.67 5.29 -11.79
CA HIS A 14 20.79 4.92 -12.63
C HIS A 14 21.92 5.95 -12.55
N ALA A 15 23.10 5.59 -13.04
CA ALA A 15 24.28 6.45 -13.03
C ALA A 15 24.10 7.74 -13.86
N ASP A 16 23.15 7.76 -14.81
CA ASP A 16 22.73 8.91 -15.61
C ASP A 16 21.65 9.78 -14.95
N ASP A 17 21.39 9.55 -13.66
CA ASP A 17 20.37 10.22 -12.86
C ASP A 17 18.91 9.92 -13.26
N THR A 18 18.68 9.02 -14.21
CA THR A 18 17.31 8.55 -14.49
C THR A 18 16.78 7.70 -13.35
N ILE A 19 15.50 7.87 -13.01
CA ILE A 19 14.84 7.12 -11.94
C ILE A 19 13.72 6.29 -12.54
N GLU A 20 13.69 5.00 -12.18
CA GLU A 20 12.58 4.11 -12.54
C GLU A 20 11.98 3.44 -11.31
N ILE A 21 10.72 3.02 -11.44
CA ILE A 21 10.08 2.13 -10.48
C ILE A 21 10.65 0.73 -10.72
N ALA A 22 11.29 0.16 -9.69
CA ALA A 22 11.86 -1.17 -9.81
C ALA A 22 10.82 -2.20 -10.22
N SER A 23 11.12 -3.02 -11.20
CA SER A 23 10.27 -4.08 -11.75
C SER A 23 11.02 -5.40 -11.84
N GLY A 24 10.32 -6.50 -12.11
CA GLY A 24 10.98 -7.80 -12.34
C GLY A 24 11.90 -7.81 -13.57
N ASN A 25 11.72 -6.84 -14.48
CA ASN A 25 12.51 -6.70 -15.70
C ASN A 25 13.60 -5.62 -15.58
N SER A 26 13.66 -4.89 -14.47
CA SER A 26 14.68 -3.87 -14.23
C SER A 26 16.06 -4.52 -14.18
N ARG A 27 17.02 -3.87 -14.81
CA ARG A 27 18.43 -4.30 -14.80
C ARG A 27 19.23 -3.36 -13.92
N LEU A 28 20.05 -3.94 -13.06
CA LEU A 28 20.96 -3.20 -12.18
C LEU A 28 22.34 -3.14 -12.79
N SER A 29 22.95 -1.97 -12.74
CA SER A 29 24.32 -1.72 -13.16
C SER A 29 25.16 -1.25 -11.98
N GLN A 30 26.47 -1.41 -12.09
CA GLN A 30 27.37 -0.89 -11.07
C GLN A 30 27.27 0.64 -11.00
N GLY A 31 27.08 1.17 -9.80
CA GLY A 31 26.87 2.60 -9.57
C GLY A 31 25.40 3.02 -9.44
N ASP A 32 24.46 2.14 -9.73
CA ASP A 32 23.05 2.39 -9.49
C ASP A 32 22.79 2.54 -7.98
N LYS A 33 21.85 3.45 -7.63
CA LYS A 33 21.38 3.63 -6.26
C LYS A 33 19.98 3.06 -6.13
N LEU A 34 19.76 2.28 -5.07
CA LEU A 34 18.52 1.58 -4.83
C LEU A 34 17.79 2.17 -3.63
N LEU A 35 16.51 2.49 -3.78
CA LEU A 35 15.62 2.75 -2.66
C LEU A 35 15.00 1.42 -2.19
N ILE A 36 15.44 0.95 -1.04
CA ILE A 36 15.03 -0.34 -0.47
C ILE A 36 14.18 -0.10 0.75
N ILE A 37 13.07 -0.82 0.83
CA ILE A 37 12.16 -0.85 1.98
C ILE A 37 12.32 -2.21 2.64
N SER A 38 12.75 -2.20 3.90
CA SER A 38 12.95 -3.42 4.71
C SER A 38 12.60 -3.15 6.16
N ASN A 39 12.65 -4.19 6.99
CA ASN A 39 12.65 -4.05 8.45
C ASN A 39 14.06 -3.70 8.95
N ASP A 40 14.15 -3.03 10.08
CA ASP A 40 15.42 -2.60 10.68
C ASP A 40 16.37 -3.79 10.97
N THR A 41 15.80 -4.93 11.38
CA THR A 41 16.54 -6.17 11.68
C THR A 41 17.25 -6.79 10.46
N ASP A 42 16.83 -6.43 9.25
CA ASP A 42 17.33 -7.02 8.01
C ASP A 42 18.35 -6.14 7.27
N GLN A 43 18.58 -4.92 7.75
CA GLN A 43 19.45 -3.93 7.08
C GLN A 43 20.88 -4.42 6.88
N GLU A 44 21.52 -4.99 7.89
CA GLU A 44 22.90 -5.47 7.79
C GLU A 44 23.06 -6.55 6.71
N ALA A 45 22.13 -7.49 6.65
CA ALA A 45 22.15 -8.56 5.65
C ALA A 45 21.93 -8.01 4.22
N ILE A 46 21.06 -7.01 4.07
CA ILE A 46 20.77 -6.36 2.79
C ILE A 46 22.00 -5.57 2.32
N VAL A 47 22.64 -4.82 3.23
CA VAL A 47 23.87 -4.07 2.95
C VAL A 47 25.00 -4.98 2.50
N ALA A 48 25.17 -6.13 3.16
CA ALA A 48 26.20 -7.12 2.79
C ALA A 48 25.99 -7.68 1.37
N PHE A 49 24.75 -7.73 0.90
CA PHE A 49 24.40 -8.29 -0.40
C PHE A 49 24.36 -7.23 -1.52
N LEU A 50 23.76 -6.06 -1.26
CA LEU A 50 23.50 -5.05 -2.29
C LEU A 50 24.51 -3.91 -2.31
N GLY A 51 25.32 -3.76 -1.26
CA GLY A 51 26.33 -2.72 -1.15
C GLY A 51 26.09 -1.76 0.01
N LYS A 52 26.92 -0.72 0.08
CA LYS A 52 26.90 0.22 1.20
C LYS A 52 25.69 1.16 1.14
N PRO A 53 25.08 1.47 2.30
CA PRO A 53 24.06 2.52 2.35
C PRO A 53 24.69 3.87 1.97
N THR A 54 23.92 4.72 1.31
CA THR A 54 24.28 6.10 1.00
C THR A 54 23.30 7.05 1.67
N ASP A 55 23.80 8.07 2.33
CA ASP A 55 23.00 9.11 2.97
C ASP A 55 22.69 10.29 2.02
N ASP A 56 23.13 10.20 0.76
CA ASP A 56 23.03 11.30 -0.21
C ASP A 56 21.58 11.73 -0.47
N MET A 57 20.59 10.88 -0.13
CA MET A 57 19.19 11.13 -0.44
C MET A 57 18.25 10.52 0.61
N LYS A 58 17.38 11.35 1.16
CA LYS A 58 16.24 10.88 1.96
C LYS A 58 15.16 10.31 1.07
N ALA A 59 14.31 9.44 1.62
CA ALA A 59 13.19 8.83 0.88
C ALA A 59 12.30 9.87 0.17
N GLY A 60 12.13 11.08 0.74
CA GLY A 60 11.39 12.18 0.13
C GLY A 60 12.05 12.83 -1.06
N ASP A 61 13.39 12.77 -1.16
CA ASP A 61 14.13 13.38 -2.26
C ASP A 61 13.99 12.57 -3.55
N TRP A 62 13.81 11.24 -3.43
CA TRP A 62 13.47 10.37 -4.54
C TRP A 62 12.15 10.73 -5.21
N VAL A 63 11.19 11.29 -4.45
CA VAL A 63 9.91 11.78 -4.99
C VAL A 63 10.08 13.11 -5.72
N LYS A 64 10.97 13.98 -5.23
CA LYS A 64 11.19 15.31 -5.82
C LYS A 64 11.95 15.25 -7.14
N LEU A 65 12.88 14.29 -7.29
CA LEU A 65 13.67 14.14 -8.50
C LEU A 65 12.85 13.61 -9.68
N ASP A 66 11.84 12.77 -9.42
CA ASP A 66 10.90 12.34 -10.44
C ASP A 66 9.55 13.00 -10.20
N SER A 67 9.33 14.15 -10.86
CA SER A 67 8.06 14.89 -10.78
C SER A 67 6.83 14.09 -11.26
N GLN A 68 7.05 12.95 -11.91
CA GLN A 68 5.97 12.07 -12.39
C GLN A 68 5.60 10.99 -11.39
N LEU A 69 6.46 10.67 -10.43
CA LEU A 69 6.20 9.66 -9.41
C LEU A 69 5.70 10.26 -8.11
N VAL A 70 4.57 9.79 -7.66
CA VAL A 70 3.96 10.17 -6.38
C VAL A 70 3.84 8.96 -5.45
N SER A 71 3.82 9.23 -4.16
CA SER A 71 3.47 8.24 -3.14
C SER A 71 2.07 8.52 -2.62
N ARG A 72 1.18 7.52 -2.66
CA ARG A 72 -0.21 7.62 -2.19
C ARG A 72 -0.52 6.52 -1.19
N LYS A 73 -1.25 6.90 -0.14
CA LYS A 73 -1.85 5.93 0.79
C LYS A 73 -3.22 5.54 0.26
N ILE A 74 -3.42 4.25 -0.03
CA ILE A 74 -4.64 3.70 -0.61
C ILE A 74 -5.18 2.65 0.34
N MET A 75 -6.47 2.73 0.67
CA MET A 75 -7.13 1.78 1.56
C MET A 75 -7.82 0.68 0.76
N VAL A 76 -7.64 -0.56 1.19
CA VAL A 76 -8.35 -1.72 0.64
C VAL A 76 -9.77 -1.75 1.23
N THR A 77 -10.77 -1.36 0.45
CA THR A 77 -12.17 -1.32 0.89
C THR A 77 -13.11 -2.20 0.06
N ARG A 78 -12.58 -2.93 -0.92
CA ARG A 78 -13.34 -3.96 -1.62
C ARG A 78 -13.00 -5.33 -1.09
N SER A 79 -14.00 -6.03 -0.57
CA SER A 79 -13.88 -7.35 0.06
C SER A 79 -13.27 -8.42 -0.86
N LYS A 80 -13.43 -8.28 -2.19
CA LYS A 80 -12.88 -9.22 -3.16
C LYS A 80 -11.34 -9.33 -3.12
N PHE A 81 -10.64 -8.36 -2.55
CA PHE A 81 -9.18 -8.40 -2.40
C PHE A 81 -8.70 -8.99 -1.08
N ASN A 82 -9.63 -9.25 -0.16
CA ASN A 82 -9.29 -9.87 1.12
C ASN A 82 -8.75 -11.29 0.91
N GLY A 83 -7.60 -11.60 1.50
CA GLY A 83 -6.92 -12.88 1.35
C GLY A 83 -6.09 -13.05 0.07
N HIS A 84 -6.12 -12.09 -0.87
CA HIS A 84 -5.23 -12.13 -2.03
C HIS A 84 -3.83 -11.64 -1.67
N THR A 85 -2.79 -12.33 -2.13
CA THR A 85 -1.42 -11.87 -1.95
C THR A 85 -1.11 -10.68 -2.86
N ILE A 86 -0.23 -9.78 -2.43
CA ILE A 86 0.21 -8.63 -3.25
C ILE A 86 0.76 -9.12 -4.60
N GLY A 87 1.53 -10.22 -4.61
CA GLY A 87 2.10 -10.80 -5.82
C GLY A 87 1.05 -11.28 -6.81
N SER A 88 -0.04 -11.92 -6.33
CA SER A 88 -1.11 -12.43 -7.19
C SER A 88 -1.89 -11.34 -7.91
N LEU A 89 -1.88 -10.12 -7.39
CA LEU A 89 -2.56 -8.98 -8.01
C LEU A 89 -1.78 -8.35 -9.16
N HIS A 90 -0.49 -8.71 -9.32
CA HIS A 90 0.39 -8.20 -10.37
C HIS A 90 0.31 -6.67 -10.54
N LEU A 91 0.22 -5.93 -9.42
CA LEU A 91 -0.05 -4.48 -9.42
C LEU A 91 1.00 -3.69 -10.21
N ARG A 92 2.24 -4.16 -10.18
CA ARG A 92 3.34 -3.55 -10.93
C ARG A 92 3.14 -3.68 -12.44
N ASN A 93 2.76 -4.87 -12.91
CA ASN A 93 2.58 -5.14 -14.34
C ASN A 93 1.28 -4.54 -14.87
N ASN A 94 0.21 -4.60 -14.08
CA ASN A 94 -1.12 -4.18 -14.52
C ASN A 94 -1.35 -2.67 -14.40
N PHE A 95 -0.70 -2.01 -13.43
CA PHE A 95 -0.95 -0.59 -13.13
C PHE A 95 0.34 0.25 -13.14
N GLY A 96 1.52 -0.33 -13.25
CA GLY A 96 2.78 0.41 -13.18
C GLY A 96 3.05 1.01 -11.79
N VAL A 97 2.52 0.40 -10.73
CA VAL A 97 2.70 0.85 -9.35
C VAL A 97 3.48 -0.15 -8.51
N ASN A 98 4.23 0.35 -7.55
CA ASN A 98 4.89 -0.47 -6.55
C ASN A 98 4.26 -0.22 -5.17
N VAL A 99 3.88 -1.30 -4.47
CA VAL A 99 3.46 -1.24 -3.07
C VAL A 99 4.69 -1.46 -2.21
N THR A 100 5.02 -0.50 -1.35
CA THR A 100 6.23 -0.54 -0.54
C THR A 100 5.95 -0.90 0.90
N ARG A 101 4.77 -0.56 1.40
CA ARG A 101 4.38 -0.78 2.79
C ARG A 101 2.88 -1.04 2.89
N VAL A 102 2.50 -1.86 3.86
CA VAL A 102 1.11 -2.10 4.26
C VAL A 102 0.98 -1.74 5.73
N THR A 103 0.09 -0.81 6.06
CA THR A 103 -0.24 -0.49 7.45
C THR A 103 -1.54 -1.21 7.81
N ARG A 104 -1.47 -2.11 8.80
CA ARG A 104 -2.59 -2.90 9.32
C ARG A 104 -2.73 -2.65 10.82
N SER A 105 -3.88 -2.15 11.25
CA SER A 105 -4.14 -1.85 12.68
C SER A 105 -3.05 -1.01 13.34
N GLY A 106 -2.43 -0.08 12.59
CA GLY A 106 -1.35 0.77 13.08
C GLY A 106 0.06 0.19 12.99
N VAL A 107 0.20 -1.08 12.59
CA VAL A 107 1.51 -1.74 12.41
C VAL A 107 1.92 -1.66 10.94
N ASP A 108 3.16 -1.27 10.70
CA ASP A 108 3.74 -1.22 9.35
C ASP A 108 4.40 -2.54 8.99
N LEU A 109 3.99 -3.09 7.86
CA LEU A 109 4.49 -4.35 7.29
C LEU A 109 5.19 -4.06 5.96
N VAL A 110 6.27 -4.77 5.68
CA VAL A 110 6.90 -4.73 4.35
C VAL A 110 6.01 -5.41 3.33
N ALA A 111 5.73 -4.74 2.22
CA ALA A 111 4.80 -5.21 1.19
C ALA A 111 5.45 -6.30 0.30
N THR A 112 5.81 -7.43 0.88
CA THR A 112 6.37 -8.56 0.14
C THR A 112 5.32 -9.21 -0.77
N PRO A 113 5.71 -9.89 -1.86
CA PRO A 113 4.77 -10.54 -2.78
C PRO A 113 3.84 -11.55 -2.10
N ASN A 114 4.30 -12.21 -1.04
CA ASN A 114 3.54 -13.23 -0.32
C ASN A 114 2.62 -12.66 0.78
N LEU A 115 2.67 -11.34 1.04
CA LEU A 115 1.81 -10.71 2.02
C LEU A 115 0.37 -10.70 1.52
N GLU A 116 -0.51 -11.32 2.28
CA GLU A 116 -1.96 -11.31 2.01
C GLU A 116 -2.57 -9.99 2.45
N LEU A 117 -3.38 -9.40 1.57
CA LEU A 117 -4.14 -8.19 1.85
C LEU A 117 -5.37 -8.51 2.69
N GLN A 118 -5.69 -7.59 3.59
CA GLN A 118 -6.91 -7.62 4.38
C GLN A 118 -7.76 -6.37 4.14
N PHE A 119 -9.05 -6.52 4.32
CA PHE A 119 -9.96 -5.38 4.31
C PHE A 119 -9.54 -4.35 5.37
N GLY A 120 -9.44 -3.09 4.98
CA GLY A 120 -8.97 -2.00 5.85
C GLY A 120 -7.45 -1.76 5.83
N ASP A 121 -6.67 -2.60 5.16
CA ASP A 121 -5.24 -2.34 4.97
C ASP A 121 -5.01 -1.01 4.25
N LYS A 122 -4.01 -0.25 4.71
CA LYS A 122 -3.55 0.97 4.05
C LYS A 122 -2.24 0.67 3.33
N LEU A 123 -2.27 0.73 2.00
CA LEU A 123 -1.11 0.49 1.15
C LEU A 123 -0.38 1.80 0.86
N LEU A 124 0.93 1.85 1.06
CA LEU A 124 1.77 2.92 0.53
C LEU A 124 2.19 2.53 -0.88
N VAL A 125 1.59 3.20 -1.86
CA VAL A 125 1.74 2.92 -3.29
C VAL A 125 2.57 4.02 -3.93
N VAL A 126 3.52 3.64 -4.78
CA VAL A 126 4.39 4.52 -5.56
C VAL A 126 4.14 4.28 -7.04
N GLY A 127 3.86 5.34 -7.78
CA GLY A 127 3.58 5.29 -9.20
C GLY A 127 3.28 6.68 -9.76
N THR A 128 2.91 6.77 -11.04
CA THR A 128 2.39 8.02 -11.59
C THR A 128 1.05 8.38 -10.93
N GLU A 129 0.66 9.65 -10.95
CA GLU A 129 -0.63 10.09 -10.37
C GLU A 129 -1.81 9.32 -10.97
N ALA A 130 -1.81 9.14 -12.30
CA ALA A 130 -2.84 8.39 -13.00
C ALA A 130 -2.88 6.91 -12.58
N ALA A 131 -1.73 6.28 -12.43
CA ALA A 131 -1.60 4.89 -11.97
C ALA A 131 -2.11 4.74 -10.53
N CYS A 132 -1.73 5.67 -9.65
CA CYS A 132 -2.21 5.70 -8.27
C CYS A 132 -3.72 5.91 -8.17
N ALA A 133 -4.30 6.76 -9.02
CA ALA A 133 -5.75 6.95 -9.09
C ALA A 133 -6.46 5.69 -9.59
N SER A 134 -5.93 5.02 -10.61
CA SER A 134 -6.48 3.79 -11.15
C SER A 134 -6.51 2.66 -10.11
N ILE A 135 -5.40 2.46 -9.40
CA ILE A 135 -5.36 1.43 -8.35
C ILE A 135 -6.23 1.78 -7.15
N ALA A 136 -6.36 3.06 -6.78
CA ALA A 136 -7.26 3.51 -5.73
C ALA A 136 -8.71 3.16 -6.07
N ASN A 137 -9.14 3.43 -7.30
CA ASN A 137 -10.47 3.04 -7.77
C ASN A 137 -10.66 1.52 -7.77
N THR A 138 -9.62 0.77 -8.11
CA THR A 138 -9.67 -0.70 -8.14
C THR A 138 -9.79 -1.29 -6.75
N LEU A 139 -9.02 -0.84 -5.78
CA LEU A 139 -9.04 -1.32 -4.39
C LEU A 139 -10.21 -0.77 -3.56
N GLY A 140 -10.87 0.28 -4.07
CA GLY A 140 -12.03 0.92 -3.46
C GLY A 140 -11.72 2.24 -2.76
N ASN A 141 -10.60 2.36 -2.03
CA ASN A 141 -10.10 3.55 -1.32
C ASN A 141 -11.18 4.47 -0.71
N SER A 142 -12.28 3.89 -0.24
CA SER A 142 -13.42 4.63 0.29
C SER A 142 -13.33 4.69 1.82
N THR A 143 -12.96 5.86 2.33
CA THR A 143 -13.03 6.14 3.78
C THR A 143 -14.48 6.26 4.27
N LYS A 144 -15.44 6.53 3.37
CA LYS A 144 -16.86 6.62 3.70
C LYS A 144 -17.47 5.28 4.11
N GLN A 145 -17.08 4.18 3.45
CA GLN A 145 -17.63 2.85 3.76
C GLN A 145 -17.23 2.31 5.15
N LEU A 146 -16.20 2.88 5.77
CA LEU A 146 -15.74 2.48 7.11
C LEU A 146 -16.32 3.34 8.24
N ARG A 147 -17.00 4.45 7.93
CA ARG A 147 -17.39 5.45 8.93
C ARG A 147 -18.88 5.59 9.20
N GLU A 148 -19.75 4.96 8.41
CA GLU A 148 -21.19 5.15 8.61
C GLU A 148 -21.93 3.81 8.76
N PRO A 149 -22.06 3.27 10.00
CA PRO A 149 -23.29 2.58 10.31
C PRO A 149 -24.40 3.63 10.14
N ASN A 150 -25.44 3.28 9.42
CA ASN A 150 -26.58 4.18 9.14
C ASN A 150 -27.36 4.39 10.46
N LEU A 151 -26.74 5.19 11.37
CA LEU A 151 -27.25 5.50 12.71
C LEU A 151 -28.69 6.03 12.64
N ILE A 152 -29.02 6.77 11.56
CA ILE A 152 -30.36 7.29 11.35
C ILE A 152 -31.37 6.13 11.14
N ALA A 153 -31.04 5.16 10.31
CA ALA A 153 -31.91 3.99 10.09
C ALA A 153 -32.06 3.15 11.36
N PHE A 154 -30.98 3.03 12.15
CA PHE A 154 -30.99 2.33 13.43
C PHE A 154 -31.89 3.03 14.46
N PHE A 155 -31.77 4.35 14.63
CA PHE A 155 -32.60 5.12 15.56
C PHE A 155 -34.07 5.20 15.10
N VAL A 156 -34.35 5.33 13.80
CA VAL A 156 -35.70 5.28 13.24
C VAL A 156 -36.33 3.92 13.48
N GLY A 157 -35.59 2.83 13.32
CA GLY A 157 -36.06 1.47 13.62
C GLY A 157 -36.44 1.27 15.08
N ILE A 158 -35.62 1.77 16.02
CA ILE A 158 -35.90 1.74 17.45
C ILE A 158 -37.16 2.57 17.77
N LEU A 159 -37.25 3.78 17.22
CA LEU A 159 -38.37 4.69 17.48
C LEU A 159 -39.71 4.07 17.00
N LEU A 160 -39.72 3.50 15.80
CA LEU A 160 -40.89 2.78 15.26
C LEU A 160 -41.27 1.57 16.11
N GLY A 161 -40.29 0.80 16.59
CA GLY A 161 -40.52 -0.34 17.48
C GLY A 161 -41.17 0.07 18.81
N VAL A 162 -40.68 1.16 19.42
CA VAL A 162 -41.23 1.70 20.66
C VAL A 162 -42.68 2.22 20.47
N ILE A 163 -42.94 2.92 19.35
CA ILE A 163 -44.29 3.43 19.03
C ILE A 163 -45.28 2.25 18.83
N LEU A 164 -44.88 1.21 18.12
CA LEU A 164 -45.69 0.01 17.92
C LEU A 164 -46.01 -0.71 19.23
N LEU A 165 -45.04 -0.81 20.13
CA LEU A 165 -45.20 -1.40 21.45
C LEU A 165 -46.19 -0.57 22.30
N PHE A 166 -46.12 0.75 22.24
CA PHE A 166 -47.02 1.65 22.96
C PHE A 166 -48.43 1.59 22.43
N LEU A 167 -48.63 1.46 21.12
CA LEU A 167 -49.95 1.28 20.48
C LEU A 167 -50.56 -0.08 20.81
N ALA A 168 -49.72 -1.14 20.82
CA ALA A 168 -50.19 -2.49 21.18
C ALA A 168 -50.58 -2.63 22.65
N HIS A 169 -50.03 -1.82 23.53
CA HIS A 169 -50.33 -1.83 24.98
C HIS A 169 -51.59 -1.01 25.32
N ARG A 170 -52.10 -0.20 24.37
CA ARG A 170 -53.32 0.63 24.52
C ARG A 170 -54.60 0.02 23.94
N CYS A 171 -54.47 -1.11 23.23
CA CYS A 171 -55.62 -1.95 22.82
C CYS A 171 -55.80 -3.14 23.76
#